data_aa8f97852238bb9d3c1350f223117216
#
_entry.id   aa8f97852238bb9d3c1350f223117216
#
_cell.length_a   1.000
_cell.length_b   1.000
_cell.length_c   1.000
_cell.angle_alpha   90.00
_cell.angle_beta   90.00
_cell.angle_gamma   90.00
#
_symmetry.space_group_name_H-M   'P 1'
#
loop_
_entity.id
_entity.type
_entity.pdbx_description
1 polymer ?
#
loop_
_entity_poly.entity_id
_entity_poly.type
_entity_poly.pdbx_seq_one_letter_code
_entity_poly.pdbx_strand_id
1 'polypeptide(L)'
;MYKRQEFNNISLTIEGKIGDLEVLYAGAYTDRETSQNVDYTDYLFVGQYLPYYICDGSVTYPGSAGPTGTCQAPDLFVDSRTDTKIQTHELRFNTPSENFLSATFGAFYSKLELKELNDFVYPGSSDAISFNGSKGFGPNYPLTNTSVTGNIGNASPGYFQDAGPFSDPIVFRNDILRTDDQLGIFGEVNFDLVPDKIELTLGARWYDIEVDLEGSANSSFFNFGATTDAQAYGTNISDKYSANNPYGNPDKASTDGTILKGTLKWSPEDGKMYYVTYSEGFRPGLLNRPGGASGPDGYSVPYAVQSDEVANYEFGWKVLSNNGALRLNGSMFFVKIDGLQTTIFDTSIVNLFFSDNAANAEIKGLEADFLYLSSIEGLSFAGAISMLDTEITKKITPTNDVIVGSDLAFAPSFQGNLRLRYEWSLDSGNRAHIMSQVTFSEDSFSDIIQINNDKINSWETIDLRLGITTESWLGELYVLNLTDERAEISRSYVFDKERVTYMRPMTIGLRFKKDF
;
A
#
# COMPACT_ATOMS: atom_id res chain seq x y z
N MET A 1 8.51 21.31 -5.21
CA MET A 1 7.65 20.24 -4.69
C MET A 1 7.20 20.61 -3.28
N TYR A 2 5.91 20.64 -3.00
CA TYR A 2 5.36 20.88 -1.67
C TYR A 2 4.27 19.88 -1.35
N LYS A 3 4.03 19.65 -0.05
CA LYS A 3 2.92 18.84 0.44
C LYS A 3 2.32 19.53 1.65
N ARG A 4 1.02 19.80 1.61
CA ARG A 4 0.20 20.21 2.74
C ARG A 4 -0.77 19.10 3.08
N GLN A 5 -0.97 18.84 4.36
CA GLN A 5 -1.94 17.88 4.84
C GLN A 5 -2.65 18.46 6.06
N GLU A 6 -3.97 18.33 6.05
CA GLU A 6 -4.82 18.51 7.23
C GLU A 6 -5.40 17.16 7.61
N PHE A 7 -5.43 16.85 8.89
CA PHE A 7 -5.88 15.56 9.39
C PHE A 7 -6.65 15.74 10.68
N ASN A 8 -7.90 15.29 10.68
CA ASN A 8 -8.77 15.25 11.84
C ASN A 8 -9.23 13.81 12.07
N ASN A 9 -9.13 13.36 13.32
CA ASN A 9 -9.61 12.04 13.73
C ASN A 9 -10.37 12.18 15.04
N ILE A 10 -11.60 11.66 15.08
CA ILE A 10 -12.43 11.59 16.27
C ILE A 10 -12.77 10.13 16.48
N SER A 11 -12.53 9.61 17.68
CA SER A 11 -12.89 8.25 18.05
C SER A 11 -13.70 8.24 19.36
N LEU A 12 -14.62 7.30 19.46
CA LEU A 12 -15.44 7.05 20.64
C LEU A 12 -15.47 5.56 20.95
N THR A 13 -15.10 5.21 22.17
CA THR A 13 -15.26 3.85 22.68
C THR A 13 -16.20 3.88 23.86
N ILE A 14 -17.21 3.02 23.88
CA ILE A 14 -18.15 2.84 24.97
C ILE A 14 -18.09 1.37 25.40
N GLU A 15 -17.79 1.15 26.66
CA GLU A 15 -17.76 -0.17 27.27
C GLU A 15 -18.80 -0.27 28.37
N GLY A 16 -19.45 -1.41 28.48
CA GLY A 16 -20.46 -1.65 29.48
C GLY A 16 -20.83 -3.12 29.62
N LYS A 17 -21.77 -3.42 30.50
CA LYS A 17 -22.30 -4.77 30.70
C LYS A 17 -23.82 -4.79 30.64
N ILE A 18 -24.37 -5.81 29.99
CA ILE A 18 -25.79 -6.13 29.97
C ILE A 18 -25.94 -7.54 30.55
N GLY A 19 -26.29 -7.61 31.86
CA GLY A 19 -26.19 -8.87 32.58
C GLY A 19 -24.75 -9.33 32.67
N ASP A 20 -24.48 -10.54 32.18
CA ASP A 20 -23.11 -11.12 32.15
C ASP A 20 -22.37 -10.81 30.83
N LEU A 21 -23.04 -10.21 29.84
CA LEU A 21 -22.43 -9.86 28.57
C LEU A 21 -21.67 -8.54 28.66
N GLU A 22 -20.41 -8.54 28.25
CA GLU A 22 -19.66 -7.31 28.01
C GLU A 22 -20.02 -6.77 26.62
N VAL A 23 -20.31 -5.49 26.55
CA VAL A 23 -20.66 -4.80 25.32
C VAL A 23 -19.63 -3.72 25.05
N LEU A 24 -19.08 -3.73 23.87
CA LEU A 24 -18.15 -2.71 23.38
C LEU A 24 -18.68 -2.11 22.10
N TYR A 25 -18.81 -0.81 22.07
CA TYR A 25 -18.97 -0.03 20.85
C TYR A 25 -17.69 0.76 20.60
N ALA A 26 -17.13 0.66 19.37
CA ALA A 26 -16.02 1.48 18.90
C ALA A 26 -16.42 2.16 17.59
N GLY A 27 -16.32 3.48 17.56
CA GLY A 27 -16.58 4.28 16.37
C GLY A 27 -15.47 5.27 16.13
N ALA A 28 -15.16 5.54 14.85
CA ALA A 28 -14.21 6.55 14.46
C ALA A 28 -14.66 7.28 13.19
N TYR A 29 -14.30 8.56 13.12
CA TYR A 29 -14.42 9.38 11.94
C TYR A 29 -13.09 10.05 11.65
N THR A 30 -12.61 9.88 10.43
CA THR A 30 -11.37 10.50 9.94
C THR A 30 -11.70 11.39 8.76
N ASP A 31 -11.17 12.61 8.76
CA ASP A 31 -11.22 13.55 7.64
C ASP A 31 -9.80 14.02 7.35
N ARG A 32 -9.34 13.76 6.12
CA ARG A 32 -7.98 14.08 5.69
C ARG A 32 -8.00 14.77 4.35
N GLU A 33 -7.45 15.98 4.30
CA GLU A 33 -7.18 16.70 3.06
C GLU A 33 -5.68 16.70 2.78
N THR A 34 -5.30 16.41 1.53
CA THR A 34 -3.92 16.47 1.08
C THR A 34 -3.85 17.28 -0.20
N SER A 35 -2.94 18.24 -0.26
CA SER A 35 -2.58 18.98 -1.47
C SER A 35 -1.08 18.87 -1.69
N GLN A 36 -0.67 18.50 -2.89
CA GLN A 36 0.73 18.31 -3.21
C GLN A 36 1.02 18.64 -4.67
N ASN A 37 2.24 19.08 -4.93
CA ASN A 37 2.79 19.20 -6.27
C ASN A 37 3.94 18.21 -6.41
N VAL A 38 3.85 17.33 -7.40
CA VAL A 38 4.76 16.20 -7.62
C VAL A 38 5.38 16.32 -9.00
N ASP A 39 6.70 16.23 -9.07
CA ASP A 39 7.40 16.10 -10.34
C ASP A 39 7.02 14.80 -11.04
N TYR A 40 6.63 14.90 -12.30
CA TYR A 40 6.21 13.78 -13.13
C TYR A 40 6.92 13.78 -14.49
N THR A 41 8.04 14.51 -14.58
CA THR A 41 8.82 14.69 -15.81
C THR A 41 9.27 13.37 -16.44
N ASP A 42 9.53 12.34 -15.60
CA ASP A 42 9.92 11.00 -16.05
C ASP A 42 8.90 10.37 -17.01
N TYR A 43 7.61 10.72 -16.87
CA TYR A 43 6.57 10.22 -17.77
C TYR A 43 6.78 10.61 -19.24
N LEU A 44 7.47 11.70 -19.51
CA LEU A 44 7.76 12.16 -20.87
C LEU A 44 8.66 11.18 -21.64
N PHE A 45 9.41 10.33 -20.96
CA PHE A 45 10.29 9.34 -21.59
C PHE A 45 9.54 8.06 -22.02
N VAL A 46 8.52 7.68 -21.28
CA VAL A 46 7.73 6.46 -21.55
C VAL A 46 6.62 6.73 -22.55
N GLY A 47 6.04 7.91 -22.46
CA GLY A 47 4.95 8.30 -23.34
C GLY A 47 5.45 8.58 -24.74
N GLN A 48 5.42 7.60 -25.65
CA GLN A 48 5.59 7.82 -27.08
C GLN A 48 4.61 8.86 -27.65
N TYR A 49 3.71 9.35 -26.84
CA TYR A 49 2.59 10.22 -27.15
C TYR A 49 2.80 11.67 -26.68
N LEU A 50 3.74 11.91 -25.76
CA LEU A 50 4.11 13.25 -25.29
C LEU A 50 5.50 13.63 -25.80
N PRO A 51 5.65 14.80 -26.43
CA PRO A 51 6.97 15.27 -26.79
C PRO A 51 7.77 15.64 -25.54
N TYR A 52 9.02 15.19 -25.48
CA TYR A 52 9.95 15.55 -24.41
C TYR A 52 10.38 17.01 -24.48
N TYR A 53 10.71 17.50 -25.70
CA TYR A 53 10.97 18.90 -25.95
C TYR A 53 9.89 19.49 -26.84
N ILE A 54 9.36 20.63 -26.41
CA ILE A 54 8.45 21.47 -27.17
C ILE A 54 9.18 22.72 -27.54
N CYS A 55 9.38 22.96 -28.83
CA CYS A 55 10.18 24.06 -29.36
C CYS A 55 9.38 24.87 -30.39
N ASP A 56 9.85 26.11 -30.70
CA ASP A 56 9.19 27.01 -31.63
C ASP A 56 9.00 26.44 -33.06
N GLY A 57 9.82 25.50 -33.46
CA GLY A 57 9.77 24.90 -34.81
C GLY A 57 9.72 23.39 -34.83
N SER A 58 9.69 22.73 -33.67
CA SER A 58 9.72 21.28 -33.62
C SER A 58 9.24 20.72 -32.28
N VAL A 59 8.83 19.47 -32.31
CA VAL A 59 8.64 18.64 -31.08
C VAL A 59 9.57 17.44 -31.19
N THR A 60 10.10 17.02 -30.06
CA THR A 60 11.06 15.90 -30.03
C THR A 60 10.57 14.85 -29.03
N TYR A 61 10.51 13.62 -29.51
CA TYR A 61 10.18 12.44 -28.69
C TYR A 61 11.47 11.74 -28.25
N PRO A 62 11.43 10.94 -27.19
CA PRO A 62 12.56 10.09 -26.82
C PRO A 62 13.06 9.27 -28.01
N GLY A 63 14.36 9.26 -28.24
CA GLY A 63 15.00 8.57 -29.38
C GLY A 63 14.89 9.26 -30.74
N SER A 64 14.26 10.41 -30.83
CA SER A 64 14.20 11.22 -32.06
C SER A 64 15.43 12.08 -32.26
N ALA A 65 15.56 12.69 -33.44
CA ALA A 65 16.58 13.72 -33.70
C ALA A 65 16.44 14.89 -32.73
N GLY A 66 17.55 15.55 -32.41
CA GLY A 66 17.59 16.65 -31.46
C GLY A 66 16.61 17.79 -31.78
N PRO A 67 16.18 18.56 -30.79
CA PRO A 67 15.25 19.67 -30.95
C PRO A 67 15.86 20.81 -31.79
N THR A 68 15.00 21.57 -32.47
CA THR A 68 15.39 22.76 -33.22
C THR A 68 14.57 23.96 -32.77
N GLY A 69 15.20 25.14 -32.70
CA GLY A 69 14.57 26.36 -32.20
C GLY A 69 14.73 26.57 -30.68
N THR A 70 13.98 27.50 -30.15
CA THR A 70 13.91 27.75 -28.69
C THR A 70 12.95 26.74 -28.07
N CYS A 71 13.41 26.00 -27.08
CA CYS A 71 12.66 24.93 -26.44
C CYS A 71 12.23 25.30 -25.03
N GLN A 72 11.04 24.85 -24.66
CA GLN A 72 10.56 24.86 -23.28
C GLN A 72 11.21 23.73 -22.47
N ALA A 73 11.32 23.92 -21.15
CA ALA A 73 11.81 22.87 -20.27
C ALA A 73 10.84 21.67 -20.24
N PRO A 74 11.35 20.45 -20.18
CA PRO A 74 10.51 19.26 -20.01
C PRO A 74 10.11 19.10 -18.52
N ASP A 75 9.22 19.96 -18.03
CA ASP A 75 8.84 20.11 -16.64
C ASP A 75 7.38 19.69 -16.39
N LEU A 76 7.05 18.46 -16.70
CA LEU A 76 5.74 17.88 -16.37
C LEU A 76 5.62 17.67 -14.86
N PHE A 77 4.55 18.16 -14.26
CA PHE A 77 4.24 17.91 -12.84
C PHE A 77 2.76 17.65 -12.62
N VAL A 78 2.42 17.12 -11.46
CA VAL A 78 1.04 16.86 -11.06
C VAL A 78 0.70 17.74 -9.87
N ASP A 79 -0.33 18.58 -10.05
CA ASP A 79 -1.04 19.20 -8.94
C ASP A 79 -2.13 18.23 -8.48
N SER A 80 -1.95 17.69 -7.27
CA SER A 80 -2.81 16.67 -6.70
C SER A 80 -3.53 17.20 -5.47
N ARG A 81 -4.83 16.99 -5.45
CA ARG A 81 -5.67 17.18 -4.27
C ARG A 81 -6.41 15.88 -3.98
N THR A 82 -6.36 15.44 -2.72
CA THR A 82 -7.03 14.24 -2.26
C THR A 82 -7.78 14.55 -0.97
N ASP A 83 -9.10 14.32 -0.96
CA ASP A 83 -9.95 14.44 0.23
C ASP A 83 -10.43 13.03 0.59
N THR A 84 -10.08 12.56 1.78
CA THR A 84 -10.43 11.22 2.27
C THR A 84 -11.29 11.33 3.51
N LYS A 85 -12.46 10.70 3.49
CA LYS A 85 -13.33 10.56 4.65
C LYS A 85 -13.55 9.09 4.95
N ILE A 86 -13.34 8.71 6.21
CA ILE A 86 -13.54 7.32 6.65
C ILE A 86 -14.38 7.36 7.90
N GLN A 87 -15.42 6.56 7.94
CA GLN A 87 -16.17 6.27 9.15
C GLN A 87 -16.19 4.77 9.40
N THR A 88 -16.00 4.40 10.66
CA THR A 88 -16.03 3.00 11.08
C THR A 88 -16.88 2.85 12.32
N HIS A 89 -17.63 1.76 12.41
CA HIS A 89 -18.46 1.41 13.56
C HIS A 89 -18.34 -0.07 13.83
N GLU A 90 -18.05 -0.45 15.05
CA GLU A 90 -18.04 -1.83 15.50
C GLU A 90 -18.87 -1.95 16.78
N LEU A 91 -19.75 -2.93 16.81
CA LEU A 91 -20.47 -3.34 18.01
C LEU A 91 -20.11 -4.79 18.31
N ARG A 92 -19.56 -5.02 19.51
CA ARG A 92 -19.07 -6.33 19.94
C ARG A 92 -19.70 -6.73 21.26
N PHE A 93 -19.97 -8.01 21.37
CA PHE A 93 -20.44 -8.66 22.59
C PHE A 93 -19.50 -9.79 22.97
N ASN A 94 -19.12 -9.86 24.26
CA ASN A 94 -18.30 -10.93 24.81
C ASN A 94 -19.05 -11.60 25.94
N THR A 95 -19.07 -12.93 25.94
CA THR A 95 -19.52 -13.72 27.09
C THR A 95 -18.39 -13.84 28.10
N PRO A 96 -18.66 -14.17 29.38
CA PRO A 96 -17.61 -14.39 30.37
C PRO A 96 -16.58 -15.43 29.91
N SER A 97 -15.31 -15.10 30.01
CA SER A 97 -14.20 -15.97 29.59
C SER A 97 -13.90 -17.12 30.55
N GLU A 98 -14.46 -17.12 31.76
CA GLU A 98 -14.23 -18.13 32.79
C GLU A 98 -14.99 -19.44 32.55
N ASN A 99 -15.90 -19.43 31.58
CA ASN A 99 -16.70 -20.62 31.24
C ASN A 99 -15.95 -21.55 30.26
N PHE A 100 -16.28 -22.85 30.32
CA PHE A 100 -15.84 -23.83 29.32
C PHE A 100 -16.06 -23.35 27.88
N LEU A 101 -17.12 -22.60 27.66
CA LEU A 101 -17.47 -21.99 26.39
C LEU A 101 -17.55 -20.46 26.59
N SER A 102 -16.73 -19.73 25.85
CA SER A 102 -16.86 -18.28 25.72
C SER A 102 -16.99 -17.89 24.25
N ALA A 103 -17.63 -16.78 23.99
CA ALA A 103 -17.88 -16.31 22.64
C ALA A 103 -17.71 -14.80 22.53
N THR A 104 -17.18 -14.38 21.40
CA THR A 104 -17.19 -12.99 20.92
C THR A 104 -17.98 -12.94 19.62
N PHE A 105 -18.92 -12.02 19.50
CA PHE A 105 -19.66 -11.81 18.25
C PHE A 105 -20.00 -10.34 18.05
N GLY A 106 -20.17 -9.95 16.82
CA GLY A 106 -20.44 -8.54 16.53
C GLY A 106 -20.68 -8.23 15.08
N ALA A 107 -20.85 -6.94 14.83
CA ALA A 107 -21.00 -6.38 13.49
C ALA A 107 -20.04 -5.21 13.31
N PHE A 108 -19.55 -5.07 12.10
CA PHE A 108 -18.66 -4.01 11.66
C PHE A 108 -19.22 -3.33 10.42
N TYR A 109 -19.17 -2.01 10.40
CA TYR A 109 -19.48 -1.19 9.24
C TYR A 109 -18.36 -0.19 9.00
N SER A 110 -17.97 -0.03 7.74
CA SER A 110 -17.04 1.01 7.32
C SER A 110 -17.48 1.62 6.00
N LYS A 111 -17.32 2.94 5.90
CA LYS A 111 -17.47 3.67 4.64
C LYS A 111 -16.26 4.56 4.42
N LEU A 112 -15.63 4.41 3.25
CA LEU A 112 -14.58 5.29 2.77
C LEU A 112 -15.11 6.08 1.57
N GLU A 113 -14.86 7.38 1.56
CA GLU A 113 -15.02 8.26 0.40
C GLU A 113 -13.67 8.89 0.10
N LEU A 114 -13.12 8.60 -1.08
CA LEU A 114 -11.85 9.12 -1.57
C LEU A 114 -12.12 9.97 -2.81
N LYS A 115 -12.00 11.28 -2.67
CA LYS A 115 -12.07 12.22 -3.79
C LYS A 115 -10.66 12.58 -4.23
N GLU A 116 -10.40 12.47 -5.51
CA GLU A 116 -9.09 12.70 -6.08
C GLU A 116 -9.19 13.60 -7.31
N LEU A 117 -8.50 14.73 -7.26
CA LEU A 117 -8.29 15.63 -8.39
C LEU A 117 -6.80 15.73 -8.68
N ASN A 118 -6.37 15.20 -9.82
CA ASN A 118 -4.99 15.26 -10.29
C ASN A 118 -4.95 15.97 -11.64
N ASP A 119 -4.34 17.14 -11.67
CA ASP A 119 -4.05 17.90 -12.88
C ASP A 119 -2.59 17.69 -13.28
N PHE A 120 -2.38 17.09 -14.44
CA PHE A 120 -1.07 16.94 -15.03
C PHE A 120 -0.77 18.17 -15.87
N VAL A 121 0.14 18.98 -15.37
CA VAL A 121 0.49 20.29 -15.89
C VAL A 121 1.80 20.20 -16.67
N TYR A 122 1.76 20.56 -17.94
CA TYR A 122 2.97 20.64 -18.76
C TYR A 122 3.13 22.06 -19.30
N PRO A 123 3.85 22.94 -18.58
CA PRO A 123 4.14 24.29 -18.99
C PRO A 123 4.64 24.36 -20.42
N GLY A 124 4.47 25.09 -21.27
CA GLY A 124 4.94 25.10 -22.65
C GLY A 124 4.11 24.25 -23.64
N SER A 125 3.22 23.38 -23.16
CA SER A 125 2.38 22.60 -24.06
C SER A 125 1.43 23.49 -24.89
N SER A 126 0.99 24.61 -24.34
CA SER A 126 0.17 25.61 -25.03
C SER A 126 0.93 26.40 -26.12
N ASP A 127 2.25 26.45 -26.02
CA ASP A 127 3.11 27.15 -26.98
C ASP A 127 3.61 26.25 -28.10
N ALA A 128 3.38 24.94 -28.03
CA ALA A 128 3.75 24.00 -29.07
C ALA A 128 3.09 24.35 -30.39
N ILE A 129 3.88 24.42 -31.44
CA ILE A 129 3.38 24.66 -32.80
C ILE A 129 3.23 23.30 -33.49
N SER A 130 1.99 22.93 -33.85
CA SER A 130 1.74 21.71 -34.59
C SER A 130 2.41 21.72 -35.95
N PHE A 131 2.62 20.54 -36.54
CA PHE A 131 3.14 20.39 -37.92
C PHE A 131 2.36 21.20 -38.98
N ASN A 132 1.15 21.64 -38.69
CA ASN A 132 0.29 22.44 -39.55
C ASN A 132 0.33 23.94 -39.24
N GLY A 133 1.23 24.41 -38.38
CA GLY A 133 1.37 25.82 -38.00
C GLY A 133 0.31 26.34 -37.03
N SER A 134 -0.53 25.48 -36.48
CA SER A 134 -1.47 25.84 -35.44
C SER A 134 -0.81 25.75 -34.06
N LYS A 135 -1.19 26.61 -33.12
CA LYS A 135 -0.77 26.45 -31.73
C LYS A 135 -1.31 25.15 -31.13
N GLY A 136 -0.50 24.49 -30.30
CA GLY A 136 -0.85 23.25 -29.65
C GLY A 136 -0.42 22.01 -30.42
N PHE A 137 -0.18 20.94 -29.71
CA PHE A 137 0.22 19.64 -30.26
C PHE A 137 -1.00 18.78 -30.55
N GLY A 138 -1.60 18.95 -31.69
CA GLY A 138 -2.88 18.34 -32.03
C GLY A 138 -4.09 19.15 -31.54
N PRO A 139 -5.32 18.72 -31.84
CA PRO A 139 -6.53 19.50 -31.58
C PRO A 139 -6.88 19.67 -30.10
N ASN A 140 -6.34 18.82 -29.24
CA ASN A 140 -6.63 18.79 -27.78
C ASN A 140 -5.40 18.91 -26.90
N TYR A 141 -4.35 19.50 -27.37
CA TYR A 141 -3.11 19.59 -26.61
C TYR A 141 -2.70 21.06 -26.41
N PRO A 142 -2.74 21.59 -25.20
CA PRO A 142 -3.26 21.00 -23.97
C PRO A 142 -4.75 20.69 -24.01
N LEU A 143 -5.32 20.12 -22.96
CA LEU A 143 -6.75 19.86 -22.87
C LEU A 143 -7.55 21.15 -23.13
N THR A 144 -8.41 21.08 -24.12
CA THR A 144 -9.35 22.15 -24.47
C THR A 144 -10.73 21.53 -24.66
N ASN A 145 -11.76 22.33 -24.81
CA ASN A 145 -13.09 21.83 -25.13
C ASN A 145 -13.29 21.66 -26.65
N THR A 146 -12.23 21.50 -27.43
CA THR A 146 -12.29 21.37 -28.88
C THR A 146 -12.35 19.89 -29.23
N SER A 147 -13.35 19.49 -30.02
CA SER A 147 -13.51 18.13 -30.51
C SER A 147 -12.44 17.72 -31.52
N VAL A 148 -11.94 16.51 -31.45
CA VAL A 148 -11.06 15.92 -32.48
C VAL A 148 -11.80 15.49 -33.70
N THR A 149 -13.11 15.28 -33.65
CA THR A 149 -13.96 14.88 -34.76
C THR A 149 -14.56 16.06 -35.52
N GLY A 150 -14.23 17.28 -35.11
CA GLY A 150 -14.81 18.52 -35.65
C GLY A 150 -16.16 18.90 -34.99
N ASN A 151 -16.73 18.03 -34.18
CA ASN A 151 -17.82 18.38 -33.28
C ASN A 151 -17.23 18.84 -31.96
N ILE A 152 -17.83 19.78 -31.29
CA ILE A 152 -17.38 20.22 -29.99
C ILE A 152 -17.57 19.05 -29.03
N GLY A 153 -16.50 18.35 -28.71
CA GLY A 153 -16.48 17.36 -27.66
C GLY A 153 -16.51 18.07 -26.33
N ASN A 154 -17.41 17.68 -25.49
CA ASN A 154 -17.33 18.06 -24.10
C ASN A 154 -16.42 17.08 -23.40
N ALA A 155 -15.41 17.59 -22.72
CA ALA A 155 -14.71 16.78 -21.73
C ALA A 155 -15.74 16.21 -20.75
N SER A 156 -15.55 14.98 -20.31
CA SER A 156 -16.45 14.35 -19.35
C SER A 156 -16.41 15.10 -18.02
N PRO A 157 -17.58 15.33 -17.38
CA PRO A 157 -17.62 15.97 -16.08
C PRO A 157 -16.91 15.10 -15.05
N GLY A 158 -16.06 15.72 -14.24
CA GLY A 158 -15.46 15.10 -13.10
C GLY A 158 -16.34 15.17 -11.86
N TYR A 159 -15.80 14.77 -10.75
CA TYR A 159 -16.50 14.84 -9.47
C TYR A 159 -16.38 16.21 -8.79
N PHE A 160 -15.20 16.84 -8.83
CA PHE A 160 -14.96 18.16 -8.25
C PHE A 160 -15.26 19.30 -9.21
N GLN A 161 -15.10 19.05 -10.50
CA GLN A 161 -15.08 20.08 -11.52
C GLN A 161 -16.04 19.73 -12.66
N ASP A 162 -16.73 20.73 -13.16
CA ASP A 162 -17.46 20.59 -14.42
C ASP A 162 -16.52 20.25 -15.58
N ALA A 163 -17.08 19.66 -16.63
CA ALA A 163 -16.34 19.45 -17.87
C ALA A 163 -15.87 20.77 -18.43
N GLY A 164 -14.54 20.94 -18.52
CA GLY A 164 -13.88 22.11 -19.11
C GLY A 164 -14.58 23.49 -18.97
N PRO A 165 -14.03 24.54 -19.53
CA PRO A 165 -12.69 24.60 -20.11
C PRO A 165 -11.60 24.31 -19.08
N PHE A 166 -10.60 23.57 -19.51
CA PHE A 166 -9.43 23.33 -18.69
C PHE A 166 -8.54 24.56 -18.74
N SER A 167 -7.91 24.93 -17.61
CA SER A 167 -6.88 25.95 -17.60
C SER A 167 -5.64 25.43 -18.32
N ASP A 168 -5.02 26.25 -19.16
CA ASP A 168 -3.70 25.95 -19.70
C ASP A 168 -2.67 25.89 -18.56
N PRO A 169 -1.74 25.00 -18.60
CA PRO A 169 -1.41 23.97 -19.61
C PRO A 169 -1.69 22.54 -19.15
N ILE A 170 -2.90 22.22 -18.75
CA ILE A 170 -3.30 20.87 -18.32
C ILE A 170 -3.35 19.93 -19.53
N VAL A 171 -2.64 18.79 -19.42
CA VAL A 171 -2.59 17.76 -20.47
C VAL A 171 -3.36 16.50 -20.11
N PHE A 172 -3.63 16.29 -18.83
CA PHE A 172 -4.45 15.20 -18.32
C PHE A 172 -5.09 15.61 -16.99
N ARG A 173 -6.33 15.20 -16.76
CA ARG A 173 -7.03 15.37 -15.48
C ARG A 173 -7.69 14.07 -15.09
N ASN A 174 -7.43 13.64 -13.84
CA ASN A 174 -8.18 12.62 -13.17
C ASN A 174 -9.01 13.29 -12.07
N ASP A 175 -10.33 13.20 -12.17
CA ASP A 175 -11.27 13.83 -11.23
C ASP A 175 -12.34 12.81 -10.86
N ILE A 176 -12.11 12.09 -9.77
CA ILE A 176 -12.85 10.91 -9.36
C ILE A 176 -13.33 10.97 -7.92
N LEU A 177 -14.40 10.24 -7.66
CA LEU A 177 -14.80 9.75 -6.35
C LEU A 177 -14.75 8.22 -6.35
N ARG A 178 -14.05 7.66 -5.39
CA ARG A 178 -14.16 6.25 -5.03
C ARG A 178 -14.90 6.14 -3.71
N THR A 179 -15.88 5.24 -3.66
CA THR A 179 -16.63 4.91 -2.44
C THR A 179 -16.45 3.43 -2.15
N ASP A 180 -16.02 3.08 -0.93
CA ASP A 180 -15.94 1.71 -0.46
C ASP A 180 -16.89 1.58 0.73
N ASP A 181 -17.96 0.80 0.57
CA ASP A 181 -18.92 0.46 1.63
C ASP A 181 -18.69 -0.99 2.07
N GLN A 182 -18.52 -1.22 3.37
CA GLN A 182 -18.25 -2.53 3.92
C GLN A 182 -19.15 -2.84 5.10
N LEU A 183 -19.81 -4.00 5.07
CA LEU A 183 -20.52 -4.61 6.18
C LEU A 183 -19.87 -5.95 6.53
N GLY A 184 -19.68 -6.23 7.81
CA GLY A 184 -19.18 -7.51 8.30
C GLY A 184 -19.97 -7.96 9.53
N ILE A 185 -20.28 -9.25 9.58
CA ILE A 185 -20.82 -9.91 10.78
C ILE A 185 -19.83 -11.00 11.16
N PHE A 186 -19.42 -11.03 12.41
CA PHE A 186 -18.39 -11.98 12.85
C PHE A 186 -18.77 -12.64 14.17
N GLY A 187 -18.22 -13.83 14.35
CA GLY A 187 -18.29 -14.55 15.62
C GLY A 187 -17.07 -15.46 15.79
N GLU A 188 -16.64 -15.55 17.03
CA GLU A 188 -15.58 -16.45 17.47
C GLU A 188 -16.03 -17.16 18.76
N VAL A 189 -15.80 -18.46 18.84
CA VAL A 189 -16.15 -19.29 20.00
C VAL A 189 -14.86 -19.95 20.49
N ASN A 190 -14.62 -19.84 21.80
CA ASN A 190 -13.50 -20.46 22.47
C ASN A 190 -14.00 -21.61 23.37
N PHE A 191 -13.40 -22.76 23.22
CA PHE A 191 -13.63 -23.95 24.02
C PHE A 191 -12.40 -24.22 24.89
N ASP A 192 -12.53 -24.14 26.19
CA ASP A 192 -11.49 -24.53 27.13
C ASP A 192 -11.55 -26.07 27.34
N LEU A 193 -10.95 -26.81 26.39
CA LEU A 193 -11.04 -28.28 26.33
C LEU A 193 -10.37 -28.94 27.54
N VAL A 194 -9.27 -28.39 28.00
CA VAL A 194 -8.58 -28.76 29.22
C VAL A 194 -8.20 -27.48 29.96
N PRO A 195 -8.82 -27.18 31.08
CA PRO A 195 -8.62 -25.94 31.80
C PRO A 195 -7.14 -25.53 31.89
N ASP A 196 -6.86 -24.30 31.49
CA ASP A 196 -5.53 -23.67 31.47
C ASP A 196 -4.51 -24.34 30.55
N LYS A 197 -4.87 -25.41 29.82
CA LYS A 197 -3.92 -26.17 28.98
C LYS A 197 -4.25 -26.28 27.52
N ILE A 198 -5.51 -26.58 27.17
CA ILE A 198 -5.89 -26.77 25.76
C ILE A 198 -7.13 -25.97 25.46
N GLU A 199 -6.99 -25.00 24.56
CA GLU A 199 -8.06 -24.15 24.09
C GLU A 199 -8.22 -24.31 22.57
N LEU A 200 -9.46 -24.46 22.13
CA LEU A 200 -9.84 -24.45 20.71
C LEU A 200 -10.65 -23.19 20.44
N THR A 201 -10.18 -22.39 19.51
CA THR A 201 -10.90 -21.22 18.98
C THR A 201 -11.40 -21.50 17.58
N LEU A 202 -12.68 -21.25 17.32
CA LEU A 202 -13.26 -21.30 15.97
C LEU A 202 -13.93 -19.96 15.68
N GLY A 203 -13.61 -19.35 14.56
CA GLY A 203 -14.14 -18.06 14.13
C GLY A 203 -14.63 -18.09 12.69
N ALA A 204 -15.62 -17.25 12.42
CA ALA A 204 -16.10 -16.97 11.09
C ALA A 204 -16.47 -15.49 10.97
N ARG A 205 -16.26 -14.93 9.78
CA ARG A 205 -16.73 -13.58 9.42
C ARG A 205 -17.36 -13.64 8.05
N TRP A 206 -18.64 -13.28 8.00
CA TRP A 206 -19.29 -12.92 6.75
C TRP A 206 -19.04 -11.44 6.44
N TYR A 207 -18.87 -11.12 5.18
CA TYR A 207 -18.62 -9.78 4.70
C TYR A 207 -19.36 -9.53 3.39
N ASP A 208 -19.69 -8.26 3.17
CA ASP A 208 -20.24 -7.71 1.94
C ASP A 208 -19.61 -6.34 1.72
N ILE A 209 -18.93 -6.18 0.59
CA ILE A 209 -18.13 -5.00 0.25
C ILE A 209 -18.47 -4.56 -1.16
N GLU A 210 -18.83 -3.31 -1.30
CA GLU A 210 -19.07 -2.67 -2.58
C GLU A 210 -18.06 -1.54 -2.80
N VAL A 211 -17.42 -1.53 -3.97
CA VAL A 211 -16.51 -0.46 -4.40
C VAL A 211 -17.08 0.19 -5.64
N ASP A 212 -17.37 1.48 -5.54
CA ASP A 212 -17.87 2.31 -6.62
C ASP A 212 -16.80 3.29 -7.10
N LEU A 213 -16.89 3.71 -8.37
CA LEU A 213 -15.99 4.66 -8.99
C LEU A 213 -16.74 5.59 -9.94
N GLU A 214 -16.77 6.87 -9.58
CA GLU A 214 -17.43 7.93 -10.34
C GLU A 214 -16.46 9.00 -10.82
N GLY A 215 -16.89 9.86 -11.72
CA GLY A 215 -16.12 10.97 -12.25
C GLY A 215 -15.56 10.71 -13.64
N SER A 216 -14.37 11.22 -13.92
CA SER A 216 -13.78 11.11 -15.24
C SER A 216 -12.26 11.14 -15.23
N ALA A 217 -11.68 10.64 -16.33
CA ALA A 217 -10.29 10.82 -16.68
C ALA A 217 -10.23 11.44 -18.08
N ASN A 218 -9.84 12.70 -18.17
CA ASN A 218 -9.73 13.43 -19.42
C ASN A 218 -8.26 13.53 -19.85
N SER A 219 -7.96 13.29 -21.13
CA SER A 219 -6.61 13.21 -21.65
C SER A 219 -6.47 13.95 -22.98
N SER A 220 -5.36 14.66 -23.16
CA SER A 220 -4.97 15.20 -24.45
C SER A 220 -4.27 14.15 -25.35
N PHE A 221 -3.98 12.98 -24.81
CA PHE A 221 -3.40 11.85 -25.55
C PHE A 221 -4.52 11.10 -26.24
N PHE A 222 -5.01 11.58 -27.34
CA PHE A 222 -6.06 10.89 -28.06
C PHE A 222 -5.54 9.62 -28.74
N ASN A 223 -6.38 8.60 -28.78
CA ASN A 223 -6.09 7.40 -29.55
C ASN A 223 -6.13 7.73 -31.05
N PHE A 224 -5.04 7.51 -31.74
CA PHE A 224 -5.01 7.63 -33.19
C PHE A 224 -6.08 6.71 -33.84
N GLY A 225 -6.96 7.30 -34.61
CA GLY A 225 -8.09 6.57 -35.18
C GLY A 225 -9.36 6.59 -34.34
N ALA A 226 -9.40 7.34 -33.25
CA ALA A 226 -10.62 7.55 -32.47
C ALA A 226 -11.73 8.12 -33.35
N THR A 227 -12.93 7.54 -33.28
CA THR A 227 -14.11 7.95 -34.03
C THR A 227 -15.14 8.69 -33.20
N THR A 228 -14.96 8.70 -31.87
CA THR A 228 -15.83 9.40 -30.93
C THR A 228 -15.00 10.27 -29.98
N ASP A 229 -15.61 11.31 -29.45
CA ASP A 229 -14.94 12.19 -28.50
C ASP A 229 -14.58 11.45 -27.20
N ALA A 230 -15.40 10.52 -26.74
CA ALA A 230 -15.10 9.69 -25.58
C ALA A 230 -13.81 8.87 -25.75
N GLN A 231 -13.55 8.34 -26.94
CA GLN A 231 -12.31 7.65 -27.26
C GLN A 231 -11.11 8.60 -27.33
N ALA A 232 -11.35 9.83 -27.76
CA ALA A 232 -10.31 10.83 -27.97
C ALA A 232 -9.89 11.52 -26.66
N TYR A 233 -10.83 11.83 -25.78
CA TYR A 233 -10.58 12.63 -24.56
C TYR A 233 -10.35 11.80 -23.29
N GLY A 234 -10.72 10.54 -23.29
CA GLY A 234 -10.60 9.69 -22.11
C GLY A 234 -11.92 9.03 -21.74
N THR A 235 -12.08 8.71 -20.48
CA THR A 235 -13.19 7.92 -19.99
C THR A 235 -14.12 8.77 -19.13
N ASN A 236 -15.41 8.79 -19.47
CA ASN A 236 -16.46 9.13 -18.52
C ASN A 236 -16.72 7.90 -17.65
N ILE A 237 -16.18 7.92 -16.44
CA ILE A 237 -16.21 6.80 -15.51
C ILE A 237 -17.63 6.64 -14.95
N SER A 238 -18.31 7.75 -14.64
CA SER A 238 -19.67 7.71 -14.13
C SER A 238 -20.66 7.07 -15.12
N ASP A 239 -20.52 7.35 -16.43
CA ASP A 239 -21.35 6.70 -17.44
C ASP A 239 -20.96 5.23 -17.65
N LYS A 240 -19.67 4.92 -17.57
CA LYS A 240 -19.14 3.58 -17.78
C LYS A 240 -19.62 2.59 -16.74
N TYR A 241 -19.72 3.02 -15.48
CA TYR A 241 -20.07 2.21 -14.32
C TYR A 241 -21.42 2.58 -13.70
N SER A 242 -22.26 3.31 -14.44
CA SER A 242 -23.61 3.58 -13.95
C SER A 242 -24.47 2.32 -13.92
N ALA A 243 -25.39 2.24 -12.96
CA ALA A 243 -26.31 1.11 -12.80
C ALA A 243 -27.17 0.80 -14.06
N ASN A 244 -27.33 1.77 -14.94
CA ASN A 244 -28.10 1.65 -16.18
C ASN A 244 -27.24 1.85 -17.44
N ASN A 245 -25.93 1.57 -17.37
CA ASN A 245 -25.07 1.75 -18.51
C ASN A 245 -25.49 0.84 -19.68
N PRO A 246 -25.46 1.35 -20.92
CA PRO A 246 -25.97 0.62 -22.08
C PRO A 246 -25.06 -0.54 -22.51
N TYR A 247 -23.89 -0.69 -21.90
CA TYR A 247 -22.86 -1.65 -22.29
C TYR A 247 -22.90 -2.93 -21.44
N GLY A 248 -23.68 -2.98 -20.38
CA GLY A 248 -23.76 -4.11 -19.45
C GLY A 248 -22.53 -4.27 -18.57
N ASN A 249 -21.77 -3.20 -18.36
CA ASN A 249 -20.65 -3.19 -17.42
C ASN A 249 -21.18 -3.28 -15.97
N PRO A 250 -20.42 -3.82 -15.03
CA PRO A 250 -20.79 -3.75 -13.62
C PRO A 250 -20.88 -2.29 -13.17
N ASP A 251 -21.87 -1.96 -12.34
CA ASP A 251 -22.00 -0.65 -11.70
C ASP A 251 -21.01 -0.51 -10.54
N LYS A 252 -20.68 -1.62 -9.88
CA LYS A 252 -19.76 -1.69 -8.75
C LYS A 252 -18.89 -2.94 -8.83
N ALA A 253 -17.75 -2.93 -8.13
CA ALA A 253 -17.04 -4.14 -7.80
C ALA A 253 -17.59 -4.65 -6.46
N SER A 254 -18.31 -5.76 -6.50
CA SER A 254 -18.89 -6.38 -5.31
C SER A 254 -18.06 -7.59 -4.89
N THR A 255 -17.81 -7.69 -3.59
CA THR A 255 -17.09 -8.79 -2.98
C THR A 255 -17.81 -9.25 -1.73
N ASP A 256 -18.40 -10.43 -1.75
CA ASP A 256 -19.07 -11.01 -0.61
C ASP A 256 -18.55 -12.43 -0.33
N GLY A 257 -18.68 -12.86 0.91
CA GLY A 257 -18.21 -14.18 1.27
C GLY A 257 -18.10 -14.41 2.77
N THR A 258 -17.48 -15.52 3.12
CA THR A 258 -17.19 -15.89 4.51
C THR A 258 -15.77 -16.37 4.62
N ILE A 259 -15.02 -15.83 5.56
CA ILE A 259 -13.68 -16.29 5.93
C ILE A 259 -13.73 -17.00 7.28
N LEU A 260 -12.89 -18.02 7.41
CA LEU A 260 -12.82 -18.90 8.55
C LEU A 260 -11.48 -18.78 9.28
N LYS A 261 -11.52 -19.06 10.59
CA LYS A 261 -10.33 -19.17 11.45
C LYS A 261 -10.51 -20.35 12.40
N GLY A 262 -9.43 -21.11 12.60
CA GLY A 262 -9.37 -22.13 13.64
C GLY A 262 -8.01 -22.12 14.30
N THR A 263 -7.96 -22.07 15.64
CA THR A 263 -6.71 -22.08 16.42
C THR A 263 -6.81 -23.13 17.52
N LEU A 264 -5.85 -24.03 17.58
CA LEU A 264 -5.65 -24.93 18.70
C LEU A 264 -4.42 -24.46 19.48
N LYS A 265 -4.63 -24.05 20.74
CA LYS A 265 -3.60 -23.62 21.69
C LYS A 265 -3.31 -24.70 22.71
N TRP A 266 -2.06 -24.93 22.99
CA TRP A 266 -1.59 -25.86 24.01
C TRP A 266 -0.59 -25.19 24.93
N SER A 267 -0.91 -25.11 26.23
CA SER A 267 -0.07 -24.55 27.31
C SER A 267 0.27 -25.67 28.29
N PRO A 268 1.34 -26.46 28.04
CA PRO A 268 1.68 -27.63 28.91
C PRO A 268 2.03 -27.27 30.34
N GLU A 269 2.65 -26.10 30.50
CA GLU A 269 3.10 -25.56 31.80
C GLU A 269 3.16 -24.03 31.72
N ASP A 270 3.25 -23.38 32.89
CA ASP A 270 3.36 -21.92 32.95
C ASP A 270 4.55 -21.41 32.13
N GLY A 271 4.33 -20.35 31.40
CA GLY A 271 5.35 -19.72 30.51
C GLY A 271 5.62 -20.46 29.22
N LYS A 272 4.91 -21.55 28.89
CA LYS A 272 5.04 -22.23 27.59
C LYS A 272 3.70 -22.37 26.90
N MET A 273 3.62 -21.86 25.69
CA MET A 273 2.45 -21.94 24.83
C MET A 273 2.87 -22.30 23.40
N TYR A 274 2.13 -23.22 22.79
CA TYR A 274 2.24 -23.61 21.39
C TYR A 274 0.86 -23.50 20.76
N TYR A 275 0.82 -23.17 19.48
CA TYR A 275 -0.45 -23.08 18.76
C TYR A 275 -0.31 -23.49 17.30
N VAL A 276 -1.42 -23.95 16.75
CA VAL A 276 -1.60 -24.15 15.31
C VAL A 276 -2.80 -23.33 14.90
N THR A 277 -2.67 -22.54 13.84
CA THR A 277 -3.75 -21.72 13.30
C THR A 277 -3.91 -22.00 11.80
N TYR A 278 -5.17 -22.15 11.38
CA TYR A 278 -5.61 -21.92 10.02
C TYR A 278 -6.43 -20.64 9.98
N SER A 279 -6.19 -19.77 9.01
CA SER A 279 -6.98 -18.57 8.82
C SER A 279 -7.05 -18.17 7.36
N GLU A 280 -8.18 -17.60 6.98
CA GLU A 280 -8.45 -17.07 5.65
C GLU A 280 -8.48 -15.55 5.67
N GLY A 281 -8.17 -14.93 4.54
CA GLY A 281 -8.20 -13.49 4.32
C GLY A 281 -8.43 -13.17 2.85
N PHE A 282 -8.67 -11.90 2.55
CA PHE A 282 -8.89 -11.43 1.18
C PHE A 282 -8.60 -9.93 1.07
N ARG A 283 -8.40 -9.45 -0.16
CA ARG A 283 -8.55 -8.03 -0.51
C ARG A 283 -9.77 -7.90 -1.42
N PRO A 284 -10.63 -6.88 -1.23
CA PRO A 284 -11.81 -6.69 -2.08
C PRO A 284 -11.42 -6.33 -3.51
N GLY A 285 -12.35 -6.57 -4.42
CA GLY A 285 -12.25 -6.14 -5.80
C GLY A 285 -12.29 -4.63 -5.95
N LEU A 286 -11.97 -4.14 -7.14
CA LEU A 286 -12.03 -2.73 -7.49
C LEU A 286 -12.42 -2.54 -8.96
N LEU A 287 -12.86 -1.34 -9.35
CA LEU A 287 -13.15 -1.00 -10.74
C LEU A 287 -11.92 -0.43 -11.45
N ASN A 288 -11.72 -0.84 -12.70
CA ASN A 288 -10.63 -0.40 -13.54
C ASN A 288 -11.02 0.78 -14.43
N ARG A 289 -10.28 1.87 -14.40
CA ARG A 289 -10.45 2.97 -15.34
C ARG A 289 -10.39 2.50 -16.81
N PRO A 290 -9.39 1.72 -17.27
CA PRO A 290 -9.32 1.21 -18.66
C PRO A 290 -10.10 -0.09 -18.86
N GLY A 291 -10.98 -0.52 -17.95
CA GLY A 291 -11.75 -1.75 -18.08
C GLY A 291 -12.42 -1.88 -19.46
N GLY A 292 -12.34 -3.07 -20.06
CA GLY A 292 -12.78 -3.36 -21.42
C GLY A 292 -11.76 -3.05 -22.52
N ALA A 293 -10.58 -2.51 -22.18
CA ALA A 293 -9.50 -2.35 -23.16
C ALA A 293 -9.01 -3.73 -23.64
N SER A 294 -8.84 -3.87 -24.95
CA SER A 294 -8.42 -5.13 -25.58
C SER A 294 -6.90 -5.28 -25.53
N GLY A 295 -6.44 -6.44 -25.09
CA GLY A 295 -5.04 -6.85 -25.09
C GLY A 295 -4.77 -8.02 -26.06
N PRO A 296 -3.58 -8.63 -25.97
CA PRO A 296 -3.18 -9.75 -26.82
C PRO A 296 -4.02 -11.02 -26.53
N ASP A 297 -4.04 -11.95 -27.48
CA ASP A 297 -4.64 -13.29 -27.36
C ASP A 297 -6.11 -13.32 -26.90
N GLY A 298 -6.86 -12.25 -27.20
CA GLY A 298 -8.27 -12.13 -26.81
C GLY A 298 -8.48 -11.71 -25.34
N TYR A 299 -7.43 -11.36 -24.65
CA TYR A 299 -7.51 -10.75 -23.32
C TYR A 299 -8.23 -9.40 -23.37
N SER A 300 -8.95 -9.09 -22.32
CA SER A 300 -9.54 -7.77 -22.10
C SER A 300 -9.32 -7.38 -20.64
N VAL A 301 -8.88 -6.15 -20.41
CA VAL A 301 -8.74 -5.61 -19.06
C VAL A 301 -10.08 -5.73 -18.33
N PRO A 302 -10.13 -6.37 -17.16
CA PRO A 302 -11.39 -6.54 -16.45
C PRO A 302 -11.99 -5.20 -16.05
N TYR A 303 -13.30 -5.05 -16.19
CA TYR A 303 -14.02 -3.88 -15.67
C TYR A 303 -13.93 -3.82 -14.15
N ALA A 304 -14.20 -4.97 -13.51
CA ALA A 304 -14.03 -5.17 -12.08
C ALA A 304 -12.99 -6.27 -11.84
N VAL A 305 -11.95 -5.93 -11.08
CA VAL A 305 -10.97 -6.90 -10.57
C VAL A 305 -11.64 -7.73 -9.49
N GLN A 306 -11.41 -9.03 -9.49
CA GLN A 306 -11.92 -9.94 -8.46
C GLN A 306 -11.13 -9.77 -7.15
N SER A 307 -11.71 -10.20 -6.04
CA SER A 307 -10.96 -10.35 -4.79
C SER A 307 -9.78 -11.30 -4.99
N ASP A 308 -8.69 -11.05 -4.28
CA ASP A 308 -7.72 -12.11 -4.02
C ASP A 308 -8.07 -12.86 -2.72
N GLU A 309 -7.65 -14.09 -2.63
CA GLU A 309 -7.91 -14.96 -1.49
C GLU A 309 -6.61 -15.43 -0.87
N VAL A 310 -6.57 -15.44 0.45
CA VAL A 310 -5.39 -15.84 1.23
C VAL A 310 -5.77 -16.95 2.20
N ALA A 311 -4.99 -18.02 2.20
CA ALA A 311 -5.05 -19.08 3.20
C ALA A 311 -3.71 -19.16 3.95
N ASN A 312 -3.75 -19.01 5.27
CA ASN A 312 -2.59 -19.08 6.15
C ASN A 312 -2.65 -20.32 7.04
N TYR A 313 -1.54 -21.05 7.09
CA TYR A 313 -1.29 -22.18 7.98
C TYR A 313 -0.10 -21.81 8.85
N GLU A 314 -0.28 -21.76 10.16
CA GLU A 314 0.75 -21.30 11.08
C GLU A 314 0.90 -22.25 12.25
N PHE A 315 2.16 -22.52 12.64
CA PHE A 315 2.55 -23.11 13.91
C PHE A 315 3.40 -22.10 14.68
N GLY A 316 3.02 -21.78 15.91
CA GLY A 316 3.76 -20.81 16.70
C GLY A 316 4.03 -21.27 18.13
N TRP A 317 4.96 -20.57 18.76
CA TRP A 317 5.35 -20.81 20.16
C TRP A 317 5.61 -19.51 20.90
N LYS A 318 5.33 -19.52 22.20
CA LYS A 318 5.76 -18.50 23.16
C LYS A 318 6.33 -19.22 24.38
N VAL A 319 7.60 -18.98 24.65
CA VAL A 319 8.34 -19.70 25.69
C VAL A 319 9.05 -18.71 26.58
N LEU A 320 8.78 -18.83 27.88
CA LEU A 320 9.53 -18.20 28.96
C LEU A 320 10.23 -19.30 29.75
N SER A 321 11.54 -19.20 29.89
CA SER A 321 12.29 -20.17 30.71
C SER A 321 11.86 -20.11 32.18
N ASN A 322 11.99 -21.22 32.92
CA ASN A 322 11.53 -21.34 34.30
C ASN A 322 12.14 -20.32 35.27
N ASN A 323 13.35 -19.82 34.97
CA ASN A 323 14.02 -18.76 35.71
C ASN A 323 13.72 -17.34 35.18
N GLY A 324 12.85 -17.22 34.16
CA GLY A 324 12.52 -15.94 33.51
C GLY A 324 13.65 -15.31 32.69
N ALA A 325 14.81 -15.97 32.57
CA ALA A 325 15.97 -15.38 31.90
C ALA A 325 15.86 -15.35 30.38
N LEU A 326 15.12 -16.28 29.76
CA LEU A 326 14.94 -16.35 28.33
C LEU A 326 13.46 -16.30 27.98
N ARG A 327 13.07 -15.33 27.15
CA ARG A 327 11.81 -15.29 26.41
C ARG A 327 12.12 -15.57 24.93
N LEU A 328 11.43 -16.53 24.35
CA LEU A 328 11.54 -16.91 22.94
C LEU A 328 10.14 -17.06 22.35
N ASN A 329 9.80 -16.25 21.37
CA ASN A 329 8.57 -16.36 20.61
C ASN A 329 8.91 -16.63 19.16
N GLY A 330 8.00 -17.23 18.42
CA GLY A 330 8.17 -17.38 16.98
C GLY A 330 7.01 -18.10 16.34
N SER A 331 7.02 -18.11 15.03
CA SER A 331 6.09 -18.87 14.20
C SER A 331 6.75 -19.37 12.92
N MET A 332 6.26 -20.47 12.41
CA MET A 332 6.46 -20.96 11.05
C MET A 332 5.13 -20.88 10.34
N PHE A 333 5.11 -20.40 9.12
CA PHE A 333 3.88 -20.24 8.38
C PHE A 333 4.04 -20.61 6.91
N PHE A 334 2.90 -20.97 6.34
CA PHE A 334 2.72 -21.19 4.91
C PHE A 334 1.48 -20.45 4.45
N VAL A 335 1.66 -19.48 3.55
CA VAL A 335 0.59 -18.65 3.01
C VAL A 335 0.42 -18.96 1.54
N LYS A 336 -0.82 -19.20 1.13
CA LYS A 336 -1.22 -19.26 -0.29
C LYS A 336 -2.02 -18.03 -0.64
N ILE A 337 -1.73 -17.46 -1.80
CA ILE A 337 -2.45 -16.32 -2.36
C ILE A 337 -2.97 -16.70 -3.73
N ASP A 338 -4.29 -16.77 -3.86
CA ASP A 338 -4.94 -17.00 -5.13
C ASP A 338 -5.45 -15.67 -5.69
N GLY A 339 -5.13 -15.41 -6.96
CA GLY A 339 -5.53 -14.19 -7.66
C GLY A 339 -4.86 -12.93 -7.14
N LEU A 340 -3.58 -12.96 -6.78
CA LEU A 340 -2.82 -11.80 -6.30
C LEU A 340 -3.07 -10.57 -7.18
N GLN A 341 -3.69 -9.54 -6.59
CA GLN A 341 -3.95 -8.27 -7.26
C GLN A 341 -2.66 -7.45 -7.34
N THR A 342 -2.37 -6.92 -8.53
CA THR A 342 -1.31 -5.93 -8.72
C THR A 342 -1.69 -4.89 -9.76
N THR A 343 -0.98 -3.77 -9.74
CA THR A 343 -1.11 -2.73 -10.78
C THR A 343 -0.09 -3.01 -11.88
N ILE A 344 -0.55 -3.02 -13.11
CA ILE A 344 0.23 -3.34 -14.31
C ILE A 344 0.28 -2.12 -15.22
N PHE A 345 1.44 -1.84 -15.79
CA PHE A 345 1.62 -0.94 -16.92
C PHE A 345 2.29 -1.73 -18.04
N ASP A 346 1.50 -2.24 -18.98
CA ASP A 346 1.97 -3.01 -20.12
C ASP A 346 1.37 -2.43 -21.41
N THR A 347 2.20 -1.75 -22.19
CA THR A 347 1.80 -1.07 -23.43
C THR A 347 1.35 -2.04 -24.53
N SER A 348 1.65 -3.34 -24.41
CA SER A 348 1.12 -4.35 -25.32
C SER A 348 -0.35 -4.68 -25.03
N ILE A 349 -0.84 -4.33 -23.84
CA ILE A 349 -2.23 -4.48 -23.42
C ILE A 349 -2.95 -3.14 -23.54
N VAL A 350 -2.53 -2.15 -22.78
CA VAL A 350 -3.09 -0.81 -22.81
C VAL A 350 -2.08 0.22 -22.28
N ASN A 351 -2.03 1.39 -22.90
CA ASN A 351 -1.14 2.48 -22.48
C ASN A 351 -1.71 3.28 -21.28
N LEU A 352 -2.16 2.57 -20.27
CA LEU A 352 -2.67 3.09 -18.99
C LEU A 352 -2.39 2.07 -17.89
N PHE A 353 -2.19 2.54 -16.69
CA PHE A 353 -2.19 1.65 -15.52
C PHE A 353 -3.55 1.01 -15.31
N PHE A 354 -3.55 -0.28 -15.07
CA PHE A 354 -4.73 -1.05 -14.70
C PHE A 354 -4.37 -2.04 -13.60
N SER A 355 -5.36 -2.48 -12.85
CA SER A 355 -5.19 -3.55 -11.86
C SER A 355 -5.78 -4.86 -12.38
N ASP A 356 -5.18 -5.98 -12.02
CA ASP A 356 -5.69 -7.30 -12.35
C ASP A 356 -5.27 -8.31 -11.28
N ASN A 357 -5.93 -9.46 -11.28
CA ASN A 357 -5.51 -10.64 -10.56
C ASN A 357 -4.36 -11.30 -11.33
N ALA A 358 -3.14 -10.78 -11.18
CA ALA A 358 -2.03 -11.07 -12.10
C ALA A 358 -1.45 -12.47 -11.95
N ALA A 359 -1.48 -13.03 -10.74
CA ALA A 359 -0.76 -14.24 -10.38
C ALA A 359 -1.36 -14.98 -9.18
N ASN A 360 -0.93 -16.24 -8.98
CA ASN A 360 -0.99 -16.89 -7.67
C ASN A 360 0.42 -16.90 -7.07
N ALA A 361 0.51 -16.87 -5.74
CA ALA A 361 1.78 -16.87 -5.03
C ALA A 361 1.74 -17.74 -3.77
N GLU A 362 2.92 -18.17 -3.36
CA GLU A 362 3.13 -18.88 -2.09
C GLU A 362 4.22 -18.18 -1.28
N ILE A 363 4.06 -18.21 0.06
CA ILE A 363 5.05 -17.72 1.01
C ILE A 363 5.26 -18.76 2.08
N LYS A 364 6.51 -19.18 2.30
CA LYS A 364 6.93 -19.98 3.44
C LYS A 364 7.80 -19.11 4.32
N GLY A 365 7.54 -19.10 5.61
CA GLY A 365 8.27 -18.21 6.50
C GLY A 365 8.52 -18.79 7.88
N LEU A 366 9.56 -18.23 8.50
CA LEU A 366 9.88 -18.39 9.92
C LEU A 366 10.17 -17.01 10.49
N GLU A 367 9.48 -16.66 11.56
CA GLU A 367 9.73 -15.44 12.34
C GLU A 367 9.98 -15.82 13.79
N ALA A 368 10.98 -15.17 14.41
CA ALA A 368 11.26 -15.38 15.82
C ALA A 368 11.81 -14.12 16.47
N ASP A 369 11.48 -13.92 17.75
CA ASP A 369 12.10 -12.93 18.62
C ASP A 369 12.56 -13.57 19.93
N PHE A 370 13.60 -13.00 20.50
CA PHE A 370 14.09 -13.41 21.82
C PHE A 370 14.51 -12.21 22.68
N LEU A 371 14.42 -12.40 23.98
CA LEU A 371 15.05 -11.58 25.00
C LEU A 371 15.75 -12.51 25.98
N TYR A 372 17.05 -12.33 26.15
CA TYR A 372 17.87 -13.07 27.09
C TYR A 372 18.50 -12.14 28.11
N LEU A 373 18.17 -12.36 29.40
CA LEU A 373 18.80 -11.72 30.52
C LEU A 373 19.98 -12.60 30.98
N SER A 374 21.19 -12.11 30.75
CA SER A 374 22.41 -12.85 31.08
C SER A 374 22.58 -13.05 32.62
N SER A 375 23.39 -14.02 32.97
CA SER A 375 23.86 -14.17 34.36
C SER A 375 24.80 -13.03 34.84
N ILE A 376 25.30 -12.24 33.90
CA ILE A 376 26.01 -10.99 34.19
C ILE A 376 24.96 -9.93 34.46
N GLU A 377 24.95 -9.39 35.68
CA GLU A 377 24.00 -8.37 36.09
C GLU A 377 24.02 -7.18 35.12
N GLY A 378 22.84 -6.76 34.68
CA GLY A 378 22.65 -5.65 33.75
C GLY A 378 22.91 -5.96 32.29
N LEU A 379 23.39 -7.16 31.90
CA LEU A 379 23.63 -7.53 30.52
C LEU A 379 22.43 -8.28 29.93
N SER A 380 21.90 -7.75 28.84
CA SER A 380 20.80 -8.38 28.10
C SER A 380 21.05 -8.40 26.59
N PHE A 381 20.50 -9.42 25.95
CA PHE A 381 20.48 -9.60 24.50
C PHE A 381 19.03 -9.69 24.04
N ALA A 382 18.72 -9.03 22.94
CA ALA A 382 17.43 -9.15 22.29
C ALA A 382 17.61 -9.16 20.78
N GLY A 383 16.75 -9.83 20.08
CA GLY A 383 16.80 -9.86 18.65
C GLY A 383 15.52 -10.38 18.03
N ALA A 384 15.37 -10.13 16.74
CA ALA A 384 14.30 -10.68 15.93
C ALA A 384 14.86 -11.05 14.55
N ILE A 385 14.34 -12.12 13.99
CA ILE A 385 14.66 -12.59 12.63
C ILE A 385 13.38 -12.92 11.88
N SER A 386 13.42 -12.71 10.57
CA SER A 386 12.42 -13.19 9.62
C SER A 386 13.15 -13.88 8.46
N MET A 387 12.72 -15.07 8.10
CA MET A 387 13.17 -15.84 6.95
C MET A 387 11.97 -16.09 6.05
N LEU A 388 12.06 -15.74 4.77
CA LEU A 388 11.00 -15.88 3.80
C LEU A 388 11.51 -16.61 2.55
N ASP A 389 10.67 -17.49 2.04
CA ASP A 389 10.77 -18.12 0.74
C ASP A 389 9.46 -17.81 0.02
N THR A 390 9.52 -16.97 -1.01
CA THR A 390 8.35 -16.47 -1.74
C THR A 390 8.44 -16.86 -3.19
N GLU A 391 7.30 -17.21 -3.80
CA GLU A 391 7.27 -17.65 -5.19
C GLU A 391 5.95 -17.29 -5.87
N ILE A 392 6.03 -16.75 -7.09
CA ILE A 392 4.91 -16.70 -8.02
C ILE A 392 4.71 -18.08 -8.63
N THR A 393 3.61 -18.75 -8.27
CA THR A 393 3.37 -20.14 -8.66
C THR A 393 2.59 -20.28 -9.96
N LYS A 394 1.81 -19.25 -10.34
CA LYS A 394 0.99 -19.24 -11.56
C LYS A 394 0.83 -17.81 -12.07
N LYS A 395 0.96 -17.64 -13.39
CA LYS A 395 0.60 -16.41 -14.10
C LYS A 395 -0.86 -16.49 -14.55
N ILE A 396 -1.64 -15.43 -14.34
CA ILE A 396 -3.06 -15.32 -14.72
C ILE A 396 -3.22 -14.30 -15.86
N THR A 397 -2.77 -13.07 -15.66
CA THR A 397 -2.82 -12.02 -16.71
C THR A 397 -1.79 -12.33 -17.80
N PRO A 398 -2.13 -12.23 -19.10
CA PRO A 398 -1.22 -12.58 -20.19
C PRO A 398 -0.18 -11.48 -20.47
N THR A 399 0.42 -10.93 -19.45
CA THR A 399 1.60 -10.05 -19.55
C THR A 399 2.87 -10.87 -19.54
N ASN A 400 3.90 -10.43 -20.30
CA ASN A 400 5.22 -11.07 -20.25
C ASN A 400 6.03 -10.65 -19.02
N ASP A 401 5.55 -9.65 -18.29
CA ASP A 401 6.25 -9.04 -17.18
C ASP A 401 6.04 -9.77 -15.85
N VAL A 402 5.12 -10.72 -15.76
CA VAL A 402 4.95 -11.63 -14.62
C VAL A 402 5.54 -12.99 -14.94
N ILE A 403 6.53 -13.43 -14.18
CA ILE A 403 7.28 -14.66 -14.41
C ILE A 403 7.04 -15.64 -13.24
N VAL A 404 6.63 -16.88 -13.57
CA VAL A 404 6.51 -17.96 -12.59
C VAL A 404 7.89 -18.35 -12.07
N GLY A 405 8.01 -18.54 -10.77
CA GLY A 405 9.27 -18.81 -10.06
C GLY A 405 9.99 -17.54 -9.57
N SER A 406 9.44 -16.34 -9.82
CA SER A 406 9.98 -15.10 -9.27
C SER A 406 9.52 -14.86 -7.84
N ASP A 407 10.35 -14.15 -7.08
CA ASP A 407 10.04 -13.69 -5.74
C ASP A 407 8.95 -12.61 -5.72
N LEU A 408 8.30 -12.46 -4.56
CA LEU A 408 7.42 -11.33 -4.29
C LEU A 408 8.22 -10.07 -4.00
N ALA A 409 7.61 -8.92 -4.28
CA ALA A 409 8.21 -7.61 -4.06
C ALA A 409 8.47 -7.35 -2.57
N PHE A 410 9.59 -6.67 -2.26
CA PHE A 410 9.98 -6.26 -0.91
C PHE A 410 10.00 -7.39 0.12
N ALA A 411 10.30 -8.60 -0.30
CA ALA A 411 10.34 -9.80 0.51
C ALA A 411 11.77 -10.37 0.59
N PRO A 412 12.66 -9.78 1.39
CA PRO A 412 14.02 -10.31 1.54
C PRO A 412 13.98 -11.70 2.16
N SER A 413 14.82 -12.61 1.67
CA SER A 413 14.89 -13.99 2.15
C SER A 413 15.31 -14.10 3.61
N PHE A 414 16.08 -13.12 4.12
CA PHE A 414 16.52 -13.03 5.50
C PHE A 414 16.67 -11.59 5.95
N GLN A 415 16.06 -11.24 7.08
CA GLN A 415 16.23 -9.95 7.72
C GLN A 415 16.13 -10.07 9.23
N GLY A 416 16.69 -9.10 9.94
CA GLY A 416 16.61 -9.13 11.39
C GLY A 416 17.39 -8.04 12.08
N ASN A 417 17.39 -8.14 13.40
CA ASN A 417 18.20 -7.29 14.25
C ASN A 417 18.70 -8.04 15.47
N LEU A 418 19.84 -7.59 15.98
CA LEU A 418 20.42 -8.06 17.24
C LEU A 418 20.81 -6.85 18.07
N ARG A 419 20.35 -6.82 19.30
CA ARG A 419 20.61 -5.77 20.26
C ARG A 419 21.30 -6.33 21.50
N LEU A 420 22.39 -5.67 21.90
CA LEU A 420 23.09 -5.87 23.15
C LEU A 420 22.89 -4.62 24.01
N ARG A 421 22.51 -4.78 25.27
CA ARG A 421 22.42 -3.71 26.26
C ARG A 421 23.12 -4.14 27.53
N TYR A 422 24.00 -3.26 28.04
CA TYR A 422 24.62 -3.40 29.34
C TYR A 422 24.25 -2.17 30.19
N GLU A 423 23.73 -2.41 31.36
CA GLU A 423 23.31 -1.39 32.34
C GLU A 423 24.00 -1.66 33.68
N TRP A 424 24.53 -0.62 34.28
CA TRP A 424 25.22 -0.72 35.59
C TRP A 424 24.88 0.46 36.48
N SER A 425 24.96 0.23 37.81
CA SER A 425 24.78 1.26 38.83
C SER A 425 26.04 2.10 38.98
N LEU A 426 25.86 3.41 39.12
CA LEU A 426 26.90 4.36 39.48
C LEU A 426 26.92 4.57 40.99
N ASP A 427 28.05 5.01 41.57
CA ASP A 427 28.21 5.33 42.99
C ASP A 427 27.18 6.35 43.50
N SER A 428 26.66 7.18 42.62
CA SER A 428 25.59 8.16 42.88
C SER A 428 24.20 7.55 43.07
N GLY A 429 24.03 6.24 42.88
CA GLY A 429 22.72 5.57 42.82
C GLY A 429 22.00 5.68 41.47
N ASN A 430 22.54 6.44 40.54
CA ASN A 430 22.03 6.53 39.15
C ASN A 430 22.42 5.29 38.36
N ARG A 431 21.76 5.05 37.21
CA ARG A 431 22.10 3.95 36.33
C ARG A 431 22.64 4.48 35.02
N ALA A 432 23.73 3.89 34.54
CA ALA A 432 24.27 4.14 33.21
C ALA A 432 24.00 2.93 32.31
N HIS A 433 23.89 3.15 31.03
CA HIS A 433 23.77 2.07 30.04
C HIS A 433 24.54 2.35 28.76
N ILE A 434 24.97 1.28 28.13
CA ILE A 434 25.42 1.24 26.73
C ILE A 434 24.54 0.25 25.99
N MET A 435 24.15 0.60 24.77
CA MET A 435 23.39 -0.28 23.89
C MET A 435 23.96 -0.21 22.49
N SER A 436 24.15 -1.37 21.86
CA SER A 436 24.43 -1.51 20.45
C SER A 436 23.34 -2.33 19.79
N GLN A 437 22.98 -1.96 18.57
CA GLN A 437 22.04 -2.72 17.74
C GLN A 437 22.61 -2.83 16.33
N VAL A 438 22.58 -4.05 15.78
CA VAL A 438 22.82 -4.32 14.38
C VAL A 438 21.47 -4.64 13.73
N THR A 439 21.18 -4.05 12.60
CA THR A 439 20.00 -4.35 11.77
C THR A 439 20.49 -4.69 10.37
N PHE A 440 19.95 -5.74 9.79
CA PHE A 440 20.38 -6.24 8.48
C PHE A 440 19.19 -6.74 7.66
N SER A 441 19.33 -6.70 6.35
CA SER A 441 18.41 -7.28 5.37
C SER A 441 19.22 -7.83 4.20
N GLU A 442 18.85 -9.01 3.74
CA GLU A 442 19.27 -9.52 2.44
C GLU A 442 18.63 -8.72 1.31
N ASP A 443 19.05 -9.01 0.09
CA ASP A 443 18.49 -8.37 -1.09
C ASP A 443 17.02 -8.76 -1.32
N SER A 444 16.32 -7.91 -2.05
CA SER A 444 14.94 -8.12 -2.47
C SER A 444 14.69 -7.44 -3.82
N PHE A 445 13.47 -7.54 -4.31
CA PHE A 445 13.07 -6.90 -5.56
C PHE A 445 11.98 -5.85 -5.31
N SER A 446 11.93 -4.84 -6.18
CA SER A 446 11.01 -3.70 -6.03
C SER A 446 9.59 -3.99 -6.50
N ASP A 447 9.40 -4.97 -7.39
CA ASP A 447 8.11 -5.27 -8.02
C ASP A 447 8.06 -6.74 -8.47
N ILE A 448 6.87 -7.28 -8.69
CA ILE A 448 6.64 -8.54 -9.38
C ILE A 448 6.56 -8.37 -10.91
N ILE A 449 6.35 -7.14 -11.37
CA ILE A 449 6.35 -6.78 -12.80
C ILE A 449 7.80 -6.62 -13.25
N GLN A 450 8.27 -7.51 -14.10
CA GLN A 450 9.70 -7.65 -14.41
C GLN A 450 10.34 -6.40 -15.03
N ILE A 451 9.60 -5.61 -15.80
CA ILE A 451 10.10 -4.34 -16.34
C ILE A 451 10.43 -3.31 -15.24
N ASN A 452 9.79 -3.44 -14.08
CA ASN A 452 9.98 -2.58 -12.91
C ASN A 452 10.77 -3.29 -11.79
N ASN A 453 11.11 -4.57 -12.02
CA ASN A 453 11.72 -5.45 -11.03
C ASN A 453 13.19 -5.13 -10.85
N ASP A 454 13.46 -4.11 -10.06
CA ASP A 454 14.80 -3.67 -9.76
C ASP A 454 15.31 -4.25 -8.43
N LYS A 455 16.55 -4.67 -8.41
CA LYS A 455 17.15 -5.28 -7.23
C LYS A 455 17.49 -4.22 -6.18
N ILE A 456 16.98 -4.41 -4.97
CA ILE A 456 17.35 -3.68 -3.76
C ILE A 456 18.46 -4.48 -3.09
N ASN A 457 19.65 -3.91 -2.97
CA ASN A 457 20.80 -4.61 -2.43
C ASN A 457 20.65 -4.89 -0.92
N SER A 458 21.31 -5.95 -0.45
CA SER A 458 21.45 -6.24 0.97
C SER A 458 22.20 -5.12 1.70
N TRP A 459 21.86 -4.91 2.97
CA TRP A 459 22.45 -3.86 3.79
C TRP A 459 22.50 -4.26 5.27
N GLU A 460 23.39 -3.56 6.01
CA GLU A 460 23.48 -3.65 7.45
C GLU A 460 23.77 -2.28 8.08
N THR A 461 23.18 -2.00 9.24
CA THR A 461 23.43 -0.78 10.00
C THR A 461 23.74 -1.08 11.45
N ILE A 462 24.56 -0.23 12.07
CA ILE A 462 24.95 -0.34 13.47
C ILE A 462 24.53 0.95 14.19
N ASP A 463 23.77 0.80 15.27
CA ASP A 463 23.40 1.89 16.17
C ASP A 463 24.13 1.75 17.51
N LEU A 464 24.50 2.88 18.09
CA LEU A 464 25.06 2.98 19.44
C LEU A 464 24.30 3.98 20.29
N ARG A 465 24.10 3.67 21.57
CA ARG A 465 23.49 4.56 22.55
C ARG A 465 24.24 4.48 23.88
N LEU A 466 24.42 5.64 24.50
CA LEU A 466 25.00 5.81 25.83
C LEU A 466 24.08 6.69 26.65
N GLY A 467 23.66 6.26 27.80
CA GLY A 467 22.73 7.03 28.60
C GLY A 467 22.96 6.93 30.09
N ILE A 468 22.43 7.91 30.81
CA ILE A 468 22.34 7.95 32.26
C ILE A 468 20.90 8.18 32.65
N THR A 469 20.38 7.33 33.52
CA THR A 469 19.03 7.42 34.09
C THR A 469 19.15 7.74 35.58
N THR A 470 18.44 8.76 36.02
CA THR A 470 18.24 9.13 37.42
C THR A 470 16.79 8.83 37.81
N GLU A 471 16.40 9.17 39.03
CA GLU A 471 15.00 9.04 39.47
C GLU A 471 14.01 9.87 38.67
N SER A 472 14.44 11.01 38.11
CA SER A 472 13.54 11.98 37.48
C SER A 472 13.89 12.35 36.03
N TRP A 473 15.04 11.93 35.52
CA TRP A 473 15.41 12.23 34.12
C TRP A 473 16.27 11.12 33.49
N LEU A 474 16.21 11.07 32.15
CA LEU A 474 17.09 10.29 31.29
C LEU A 474 17.81 11.24 30.34
N GLY A 475 19.14 11.15 30.28
CA GLY A 475 19.98 11.76 29.24
C GLY A 475 20.64 10.66 28.42
N GLU A 476 20.51 10.72 27.10
CA GLU A 476 21.04 9.71 26.17
C GLU A 476 21.73 10.38 24.98
N LEU A 477 22.97 10.04 24.71
CA LEU A 477 23.67 10.30 23.44
C LEU A 477 23.45 9.08 22.53
N TYR A 478 23.09 9.31 21.28
CA TYR A 478 22.94 8.23 20.31
C TYR A 478 23.62 8.54 18.99
N VAL A 479 24.08 7.49 18.34
CA VAL A 479 24.56 7.49 16.95
C VAL A 479 23.77 6.39 16.24
N LEU A 480 22.96 6.78 15.27
CA LEU A 480 22.26 5.85 14.39
C LEU A 480 23.03 5.72 13.09
N ASN A 481 23.05 4.51 12.53
CA ASN A 481 23.80 4.20 11.30
C ASN A 481 25.27 4.65 11.42
N LEU A 482 25.98 4.09 12.37
CA LEU A 482 27.37 4.45 12.70
C LEU A 482 28.34 4.34 11.51
N THR A 483 28.08 3.40 10.61
CA THR A 483 28.89 3.14 9.41
C THR A 483 28.57 4.06 8.25
N ASP A 484 27.57 4.95 8.39
CA ASP A 484 27.01 5.80 7.32
C ASP A 484 26.62 4.99 6.07
N GLU A 485 26.03 3.82 6.28
CA GLU A 485 25.58 2.95 5.20
C GLU A 485 24.52 3.65 4.35
N ARG A 486 24.63 3.56 3.02
CA ARG A 486 23.69 4.10 2.04
C ARG A 486 22.65 3.03 1.65
N ALA A 487 22.03 2.43 2.66
CA ALA A 487 21.04 1.38 2.48
C ALA A 487 19.87 1.87 1.64
N GLU A 488 19.59 1.17 0.58
CA GLU A 488 18.40 1.36 -0.24
C GLU A 488 17.25 0.60 0.39
N ILE A 489 16.14 1.27 0.64
CA ILE A 489 14.96 0.67 1.27
C ILE A 489 13.76 0.58 0.33
N SER A 490 13.83 1.26 -0.80
CA SER A 490 12.83 1.18 -1.86
C SER A 490 13.45 1.64 -3.17
N ARG A 491 13.10 0.93 -4.23
CA ARG A 491 13.35 1.33 -5.61
C ARG A 491 12.03 1.32 -6.36
N SER A 492 11.85 2.25 -7.27
CA SER A 492 10.73 2.31 -8.17
C SER A 492 11.24 2.68 -9.55
N TYR A 493 11.00 1.79 -10.49
CA TYR A 493 11.33 1.99 -11.90
C TYR A 493 10.02 1.97 -12.70
N VAL A 494 9.25 3.04 -12.58
CA VAL A 494 7.95 3.10 -13.26
C VAL A 494 8.09 3.54 -14.70
N PHE A 495 9.08 4.38 -14.97
CA PHE A 495 9.35 4.94 -16.29
C PHE A 495 10.82 4.69 -16.66
N ASP A 496 11.50 5.64 -17.25
CA ASP A 496 12.89 5.49 -17.67
C ASP A 496 13.93 5.81 -16.59
N LYS A 497 13.49 6.28 -15.42
CA LYS A 497 14.36 6.69 -14.33
C LYS A 497 14.05 5.97 -13.04
N GLU A 498 15.11 5.50 -12.48
CA GLU A 498 15.16 4.89 -11.17
C GLU A 498 14.93 5.93 -10.07
N ARG A 499 13.98 5.67 -9.18
CA ARG A 499 13.74 6.44 -7.96
C ARG A 499 14.15 5.60 -6.78
N VAL A 500 15.22 6.00 -6.11
CA VAL A 500 15.77 5.25 -4.97
C VAL A 500 15.50 6.02 -3.68
N THR A 501 14.93 5.33 -2.70
CA THR A 501 14.77 5.85 -1.35
C THR A 501 15.84 5.23 -0.47
N TYR A 502 16.68 6.09 0.12
CA TYR A 502 17.73 5.67 1.04
C TYR A 502 17.28 5.76 2.48
N MET A 503 17.84 4.89 3.31
CA MET A 503 17.76 5.02 4.74
C MET A 503 18.40 6.34 5.20
N ARG A 504 18.02 6.79 6.39
CA ARG A 504 18.62 7.99 7.00
C ARG A 504 20.14 7.79 7.15
N PRO A 505 20.97 8.76 6.74
CA PRO A 505 22.43 8.69 6.92
C PRO A 505 22.80 8.70 8.41
N MET A 506 24.08 8.53 8.72
CA MET A 506 24.58 8.62 10.08
C MET A 506 24.01 9.85 10.78
N THR A 507 23.39 9.62 11.92
CA THR A 507 22.71 10.66 12.69
C THR A 507 23.18 10.63 14.14
N ILE A 508 23.75 11.72 14.61
CA ILE A 508 24.16 11.91 16.00
C ILE A 508 23.14 12.80 16.70
N GLY A 509 22.68 12.40 17.86
CA GLY A 509 21.68 13.18 18.59
C GLY A 509 21.73 12.96 20.11
N LEU A 510 21.06 13.89 20.79
CA LEU A 510 20.84 13.85 22.24
C LEU A 510 19.35 13.68 22.51
N ARG A 511 19.03 12.81 23.44
CA ARG A 511 17.67 12.64 23.98
C ARG A 511 17.68 13.03 25.45
N PHE A 512 16.74 13.86 25.82
CA PHE A 512 16.48 14.19 27.22
C PHE A 512 15.00 13.93 27.52
N LYS A 513 14.72 13.14 28.56
CA LYS A 513 13.38 12.88 29.06
C LYS A 513 13.36 13.25 30.55
N LYS A 514 12.36 13.98 30.97
CA LYS A 514 12.10 14.30 32.38
C LYS A 514 10.69 13.87 32.73
N ASP A 515 10.56 13.12 33.81
CA ASP A 515 9.28 12.75 34.41
C ASP A 515 8.96 13.78 35.50
N PHE A 516 7.74 14.32 35.50
CA PHE A 516 7.29 15.38 36.43
C PHE A 516 6.40 14.82 37.53
#